data_c32745b31e2d02bb37fd12328af7d03d
#
_entry.id   c32745b31e2d02bb37fd12328af7d03d
#
_cell.length_a   1.000
_cell.length_b   1.000
_cell.length_c   1.000
_cell.angle_alpha   90.00
_cell.angle_beta   90.00
_cell.angle_gamma   90.00
#
_symmetry.space_group_name_H-M   'P 1'
#
loop_
_entity.id
_entity.type
_entity.pdbx_description
1 polymer ?
#
loop_
_entity_poly.entity_id
_entity_poly.type
_entity_poly.pdbx_seq_one_letter_code
_entity_poly.pdbx_strand_id
1 'polypeptide(L)'
;MTNAEVSERGIKLFNENKIDEWADTVAADDITFEDMAIGHKASGKEESTAYVQGWKTAFPDMVGQCNNRFESGNTMVEECSWTGTNTGEMTAPDGSKIPPTGKSINIKNCFIYEFENGKIKSMKNYLDMMSMMGQLGLAG
;
A
#
# COMPACT_ATOMS: atom_id res chain seq x y z
N MET A 1 -20.31 -3.54 -7.12
CA MET A 1 -19.00 -3.56 -7.79
C MET A 1 -18.40 -4.96 -7.73
N THR A 2 -17.72 -5.34 -8.80
CA THR A 2 -16.91 -6.58 -8.79
C THR A 2 -15.68 -6.36 -7.89
N ASN A 3 -15.03 -7.46 -7.50
CA ASN A 3 -13.78 -7.36 -6.74
C ASN A 3 -12.71 -6.58 -7.50
N ALA A 4 -12.63 -6.76 -8.83
CA ALA A 4 -11.72 -5.99 -9.67
C ALA A 4 -12.01 -4.49 -9.59
N GLU A 5 -13.28 -4.11 -9.67
CA GLU A 5 -13.68 -2.70 -9.55
C GLU A 5 -13.36 -2.12 -8.16
N VAL A 6 -13.49 -2.92 -7.11
CA VAL A 6 -13.13 -2.50 -5.75
C VAL A 6 -11.63 -2.21 -5.65
N SER A 7 -10.78 -3.10 -6.18
CA SER A 7 -9.33 -2.87 -6.15
C SER A 7 -8.94 -1.65 -6.98
N GLU A 8 -9.53 -1.49 -8.17
CA GLU A 8 -9.28 -0.31 -9.02
C GLU A 8 -9.67 0.99 -8.32
N ARG A 9 -10.82 0.99 -7.64
CA ARG A 9 -11.26 2.13 -6.85
C ARG A 9 -10.28 2.44 -5.73
N GLY A 10 -9.78 1.41 -5.05
CA GLY A 10 -8.80 1.58 -3.97
C GLY A 10 -7.52 2.26 -4.47
N ILE A 11 -6.97 1.82 -5.59
CA ILE A 11 -5.77 2.42 -6.18
C ILE A 11 -6.06 3.87 -6.60
N LYS A 12 -7.19 4.11 -7.24
CA LYS A 12 -7.58 5.46 -7.65
C LYS A 12 -7.68 6.42 -6.47
N LEU A 13 -8.33 5.99 -5.39
CA LEU A 13 -8.49 6.83 -4.19
C LEU A 13 -7.15 7.11 -3.52
N PHE A 14 -6.27 6.12 -3.48
CA PHE A 14 -4.91 6.33 -3.00
C PHE A 14 -4.19 7.36 -3.87
N ASN A 15 -4.22 7.20 -5.19
CA ASN A 15 -3.55 8.12 -6.12
C ASN A 15 -4.06 9.55 -5.98
N GLU A 16 -5.35 9.73 -5.67
CA GLU A 16 -5.98 11.03 -5.50
C GLU A 16 -5.82 11.58 -4.08
N ASN A 17 -5.08 10.87 -3.21
CA ASN A 17 -4.88 11.23 -1.81
C ASN A 17 -6.19 11.28 -1.01
N LYS A 18 -7.12 10.38 -1.33
CA LYS A 18 -8.42 10.26 -0.66
C LYS A 18 -8.45 9.03 0.23
N ILE A 19 -7.55 8.99 1.22
CA ILE A 19 -7.35 7.82 2.08
C ILE A 19 -8.57 7.57 2.97
N ASP A 20 -9.23 8.62 3.47
CA ASP A 20 -10.43 8.46 4.28
C ASP A 20 -11.57 7.82 3.48
N GLU A 21 -11.72 8.21 2.21
CA GLU A 21 -12.73 7.63 1.34
C GLU A 21 -12.39 6.17 1.00
N TRP A 22 -11.09 5.84 0.86
CA TRP A 22 -10.64 4.46 0.73
C TRP A 22 -11.09 3.63 1.93
N ALA A 23 -10.87 4.14 3.14
CA ALA A 23 -11.28 3.46 4.37
C ALA A 23 -12.80 3.24 4.41
N ASP A 24 -13.57 4.25 4.02
CA ASP A 24 -15.02 4.19 4.11
C ASP A 24 -15.67 3.31 3.03
N THR A 25 -15.06 3.22 1.84
CA THR A 25 -15.73 2.62 0.67
C THR A 25 -15.17 1.28 0.23
N VAL A 26 -13.88 1.00 0.44
CA VAL A 26 -13.27 -0.25 -0.03
C VAL A 26 -12.80 -1.17 1.08
N ALA A 27 -12.47 -0.65 2.25
CA ALA A 27 -11.96 -1.46 3.36
C ALA A 27 -13.10 -2.02 4.21
N ALA A 28 -13.04 -3.32 4.54
CA ALA A 28 -13.93 -3.90 5.54
C ALA A 28 -13.57 -3.35 6.93
N ASP A 29 -14.55 -3.34 7.85
CA ASP A 29 -14.31 -2.81 9.21
C ASP A 29 -13.20 -3.56 9.95
N ASP A 30 -13.10 -4.86 9.70
CA ASP A 30 -12.12 -5.75 10.33
C ASP A 30 -10.96 -6.10 9.38
N ILE A 31 -10.69 -5.24 8.40
CA ILE A 31 -9.59 -5.43 7.45
C ILE A 31 -8.26 -5.67 8.16
N THR A 32 -7.43 -6.55 7.58
CA THR A 32 -6.03 -6.68 7.98
C THR A 32 -5.15 -6.29 6.80
N PHE A 33 -4.06 -5.60 7.08
CA PHE A 33 -3.09 -5.21 6.05
C PHE A 33 -1.69 -5.58 6.55
N GLU A 34 -1.05 -6.53 5.87
CA GLU A 34 0.29 -6.97 6.22
C GLU A 34 1.30 -6.44 5.22
N ASP A 35 2.34 -5.80 5.73
CA ASP A 35 3.52 -5.46 4.93
C ASP A 35 4.51 -6.60 5.13
N MET A 36 4.66 -7.43 4.11
CA MET A 36 5.47 -8.65 4.20
C MET A 36 6.97 -8.35 4.14
N ALA A 37 7.35 -7.17 3.66
CA ALA A 37 8.76 -6.79 3.58
C ALA A 37 9.35 -6.45 4.96
N ILE A 38 8.54 -5.88 5.85
CA ILE A 38 8.99 -5.46 7.19
C ILE A 38 8.32 -6.24 8.31
N GLY A 39 7.43 -7.18 7.99
CA GLY A 39 6.74 -7.98 8.99
C GLY A 39 5.74 -7.20 9.84
N HIS A 40 5.19 -6.11 9.32
CA HIS A 40 4.20 -5.30 10.03
C HIS A 40 2.78 -5.74 9.67
N LYS A 41 1.94 -5.96 10.67
CA LYS A 41 0.53 -6.30 10.47
C LYS A 41 -0.34 -5.24 11.12
N ALA A 42 -1.13 -4.55 10.31
CA ALA A 42 -2.17 -3.63 10.77
C ALA A 42 -3.48 -4.41 10.89
N SER A 43 -4.10 -4.36 12.04
CA SER A 43 -5.36 -5.07 12.31
C SER A 43 -6.48 -4.06 12.54
N GLY A 44 -7.55 -4.17 11.76
CA GLY A 44 -8.69 -3.25 11.81
C GLY A 44 -8.52 -2.06 10.89
N LYS A 45 -9.63 -1.37 10.69
CA LYS A 45 -9.71 -0.25 9.74
C LYS A 45 -8.80 0.91 10.14
N GLU A 46 -8.74 1.25 11.42
CA GLU A 46 -7.94 2.38 11.90
C GLU A 46 -6.44 2.15 11.66
N GLU A 47 -5.92 1.01 12.08
CA GLU A 47 -4.51 0.69 11.91
C GLU A 47 -4.14 0.55 10.43
N SER A 48 -5.02 -0.07 9.64
CA SER A 48 -4.78 -0.26 8.21
C SER A 48 -4.77 1.08 7.46
N THR A 49 -5.67 1.98 7.82
CA THR A 49 -5.70 3.33 7.25
C THR A 49 -4.44 4.11 7.62
N ALA A 50 -3.97 3.99 8.85
CA ALA A 50 -2.74 4.63 9.31
C ALA A 50 -1.52 4.10 8.52
N TYR A 51 -1.48 2.79 8.25
CA TYR A 51 -0.41 2.21 7.43
C TYR A 51 -0.42 2.79 6.02
N VAL A 52 -1.59 2.85 5.38
CA VAL A 52 -1.73 3.42 4.03
C VAL A 52 -1.34 4.90 4.03
N GLN A 53 -1.78 5.65 5.04
CA GLN A 53 -1.46 7.06 5.17
C GLN A 53 0.06 7.28 5.34
N GLY A 54 0.74 6.36 5.99
CA GLY A 54 2.20 6.41 6.17
C GLY A 54 2.96 6.49 4.85
N TRP A 55 2.49 5.78 3.82
CA TRP A 55 3.07 5.85 2.49
C TRP A 55 2.92 7.26 1.89
N LYS A 56 1.75 7.87 2.02
CA LYS A 56 1.50 9.23 1.54
C LYS A 56 2.25 10.30 2.34
N THR A 57 2.47 10.05 3.62
CA THR A 57 3.28 10.94 4.46
C THR A 57 4.73 10.95 3.99
N ALA A 58 5.30 9.77 3.74
CA ALA A 58 6.69 9.65 3.27
C ALA A 58 6.86 10.08 1.81
N PHE A 59 5.87 9.80 0.97
CA PHE A 59 5.88 10.08 -0.46
C PHE A 59 4.57 10.77 -0.86
N PRO A 60 4.45 12.08 -0.62
CA PRO A 60 3.17 12.78 -0.87
C PRO A 60 2.66 12.71 -2.31
N ASP A 61 3.55 12.55 -3.27
CA ASP A 61 3.25 12.44 -4.70
C ASP A 61 3.13 10.99 -5.19
N MET A 62 3.10 10.01 -4.27
CA MET A 62 3.07 8.60 -4.66
C MET A 62 1.82 8.26 -5.45
N VAL A 63 2.03 7.62 -6.60
CA VAL A 63 0.96 7.08 -7.43
C VAL A 63 1.33 5.68 -7.88
N GLY A 64 0.32 4.85 -8.09
CA GLY A 64 0.51 3.48 -8.52
C GLY A 64 -0.33 3.12 -9.73
N GLN A 65 0.11 2.08 -10.41
CA GLN A 65 -0.59 1.49 -11.54
C GLN A 65 -0.46 -0.02 -11.43
N CYS A 66 -1.59 -0.74 -11.50
CA CYS A 66 -1.60 -2.19 -11.44
C CYS A 66 -1.77 -2.74 -12.86
N ASN A 67 -0.85 -3.60 -13.26
CA ASN A 67 -0.71 -4.02 -14.66
C ASN A 67 -1.20 -5.44 -14.92
N ASN A 68 -1.13 -6.33 -13.91
CA ASN A 68 -1.58 -7.71 -14.03
C ASN A 68 -2.47 -8.05 -12.84
N ARG A 69 -3.55 -8.78 -13.14
CA ARG A 69 -4.50 -9.20 -12.12
C ARG A 69 -4.90 -10.65 -12.37
N PHE A 70 -4.88 -11.44 -11.30
CA PHE A 70 -5.29 -12.83 -11.32
C PHE A 70 -6.31 -13.04 -10.22
N GLU A 71 -7.47 -13.61 -10.56
CA GLU A 71 -8.55 -13.82 -9.59
C GLU A 71 -8.92 -15.29 -9.50
N SER A 72 -9.23 -15.73 -8.28
CA SER A 72 -9.81 -17.04 -8.01
C SER A 72 -10.80 -16.90 -6.85
N GLY A 73 -12.09 -16.94 -7.16
CA GLY A 73 -13.13 -16.68 -6.16
C GLY A 73 -12.99 -15.26 -5.59
N ASN A 74 -12.88 -15.16 -4.28
CA ASN A 74 -12.70 -13.90 -3.58
C ASN A 74 -11.24 -13.57 -3.29
N THR A 75 -10.31 -14.28 -3.92
CA THR A 75 -8.88 -14.02 -3.80
C THR A 75 -8.36 -13.37 -5.07
N MET A 76 -7.51 -12.36 -4.92
CA MET A 76 -6.94 -11.66 -6.06
C MET A 76 -5.46 -11.41 -5.82
N VAL A 77 -4.65 -11.56 -6.88
CA VAL A 77 -3.24 -11.18 -6.90
C VAL A 77 -3.08 -10.06 -7.91
N GLU A 78 -2.43 -8.98 -7.52
CA GLU A 78 -2.19 -7.83 -8.39
C GLU A 78 -0.72 -7.44 -8.39
N GLU A 79 -0.15 -7.31 -9.58
CA GLU A 79 1.21 -6.78 -9.74
C GLU A 79 1.10 -5.31 -10.10
N CYS A 80 1.75 -4.44 -9.34
CA CYS A 80 1.65 -3.00 -9.49
C CYS A 80 3.03 -2.35 -9.50
N SER A 81 3.09 -1.14 -10.07
CA SER A 81 4.28 -0.28 -10.06
C SER A 81 3.93 1.01 -9.35
N TRP A 82 4.88 1.53 -8.56
CA TRP A 82 4.69 2.72 -7.74
C TRP A 82 5.84 3.69 -7.94
N THR A 83 5.52 4.96 -8.08
CA THR A 83 6.50 6.04 -8.16
C THR A 83 6.19 7.10 -7.12
N GLY A 84 7.21 7.76 -6.62
CA GLY A 84 7.04 8.84 -5.67
C GLY A 84 8.38 9.43 -5.27
N THR A 85 8.33 10.59 -4.62
CA THR A 85 9.51 11.29 -4.12
C THR A 85 9.47 11.38 -2.61
N ASN A 86 10.54 10.97 -1.94
CA ASN A 86 10.60 10.93 -0.48
C ASN A 86 10.89 12.32 0.09
N THR A 87 9.84 13.13 0.16
CA THR A 87 9.91 14.47 0.74
C THR A 87 9.35 14.53 2.15
N GLY A 88 8.76 13.44 2.63
CA GLY A 88 8.24 13.31 3.98
C GLY A 88 9.02 12.32 4.83
N GLU A 89 8.78 12.35 6.12
CA GLU A 89 9.44 11.47 7.08
C GLU A 89 8.90 10.04 6.98
N MET A 90 9.79 9.05 7.07
CA MET A 90 9.41 7.64 7.17
C MET A 90 9.56 7.15 8.60
N THR A 91 8.77 6.13 8.95
CA THR A 91 8.91 5.44 10.23
C THR A 91 9.49 4.05 9.97
N ALA A 92 10.61 3.75 10.62
CA ALA A 92 11.23 2.43 10.55
C ALA A 92 10.44 1.41 11.38
N PRO A 93 10.64 0.09 11.16
CA PRO A 93 9.92 -0.94 11.92
C PRO A 93 10.11 -0.86 13.43
N ASP A 94 11.23 -0.33 13.90
CA ASP A 94 11.52 -0.13 15.34
C ASP A 94 10.90 1.15 15.91
N GLY A 95 10.13 1.89 15.10
CA GLY A 95 9.49 3.15 15.50
C GLY A 95 10.36 4.38 15.32
N SER A 96 11.63 4.23 14.96
CA SER A 96 12.51 5.38 14.73
C SER A 96 12.11 6.12 13.45
N LYS A 97 12.44 7.41 13.40
CA LYS A 97 12.11 8.25 12.26
C LYS A 97 13.31 8.38 11.33
N ILE A 98 13.02 8.25 10.03
CA ILE A 98 14.01 8.42 8.98
C ILE A 98 13.72 9.76 8.29
N PRO A 99 14.66 10.70 8.31
CA PRO A 99 14.45 11.99 7.65
C PRO A 99 14.24 11.84 6.14
N PRO A 100 13.54 12.77 5.49
CA PRO A 100 13.35 12.73 4.05
C PRO A 100 14.68 12.69 3.30
N THR A 101 14.77 11.81 2.30
CA THR A 101 15.99 11.70 1.47
C THR A 101 15.94 12.64 0.27
N GLY A 102 14.76 13.11 -0.12
CA GLY A 102 14.55 13.89 -1.34
C GLY A 102 14.66 13.06 -2.62
N LYS A 103 14.86 11.75 -2.51
CA LYS A 103 15.07 10.88 -3.67
C LYS A 103 13.77 10.25 -4.12
N SER A 104 13.71 9.90 -5.41
CA SER A 104 12.55 9.28 -6.02
C SER A 104 12.70 7.76 -6.07
N ILE A 105 11.56 7.08 -6.00
CA ILE A 105 11.48 5.63 -6.15
C ILE A 105 10.64 5.27 -7.37
N ASN A 106 10.99 4.13 -7.96
CA ASN A 106 10.17 3.43 -8.93
C ASN A 106 10.27 1.95 -8.58
N ILE A 107 9.26 1.44 -7.90
CA ILE A 107 9.29 0.09 -7.33
C ILE A 107 8.11 -0.71 -7.81
N LYS A 108 8.25 -2.02 -7.73
CA LYS A 108 7.18 -2.97 -8.04
C LYS A 108 6.78 -3.70 -6.79
N ASN A 109 5.50 -4.04 -6.71
CA ASN A 109 4.99 -4.86 -5.64
C ASN A 109 3.95 -5.84 -6.15
N CYS A 110 3.55 -6.74 -5.27
CA CYS A 110 2.46 -7.67 -5.51
C CYS A 110 1.55 -7.61 -4.30
N PHE A 111 0.27 -7.34 -4.53
CA PHE A 111 -0.74 -7.45 -3.48
C PHE A 111 -1.45 -8.79 -3.58
N ILE A 112 -1.74 -9.40 -2.45
CA ILE A 112 -2.69 -10.50 -2.36
C ILE A 112 -3.87 -10.00 -1.56
N TYR A 113 -5.05 -10.01 -2.19
CA TYR A 113 -6.30 -9.56 -1.58
C TYR A 113 -7.21 -10.74 -1.25
N GLU A 114 -7.96 -10.60 -0.17
CA GLU A 114 -9.16 -11.39 0.05
C GLU A 114 -10.33 -10.43 0.22
N PHE A 115 -11.43 -10.71 -0.47
CA PHE A 115 -12.64 -9.88 -0.46
C PHE A 115 -13.77 -10.59 0.28
N GLU A 116 -14.62 -9.80 0.93
CA GLU A 116 -15.82 -10.29 1.58
C GLU A 116 -16.91 -9.23 1.44
N ASN A 117 -18.06 -9.62 0.90
CA ASN A 117 -19.20 -8.72 0.72
C ASN A 117 -18.85 -7.42 -0.04
N GLY A 118 -18.02 -7.53 -1.07
CA GLY A 118 -17.64 -6.39 -1.90
C GLY A 118 -16.66 -5.43 -1.24
N LYS A 119 -16.00 -5.85 -0.17
CA LYS A 119 -14.99 -5.06 0.54
C LYS A 119 -13.69 -5.85 0.67
N ILE A 120 -12.58 -5.15 0.86
CA ILE A 120 -11.29 -5.78 1.08
C ILE A 120 -11.23 -6.24 2.53
N LYS A 121 -11.16 -7.56 2.72
CA LYS A 121 -11.06 -8.20 4.03
C LYS A 121 -9.60 -8.31 4.48
N SER A 122 -8.70 -8.64 3.57
CA SER A 122 -7.28 -8.67 3.87
C SER A 122 -6.45 -8.26 2.66
N MET A 123 -5.33 -7.61 2.93
CA MET A 123 -4.31 -7.28 1.94
C MET A 123 -2.96 -7.69 2.48
N LYS A 124 -2.15 -8.28 1.61
CA LYS A 124 -0.73 -8.54 1.87
C LYS A 124 0.07 -7.81 0.82
N ASN A 125 1.06 -7.05 1.25
CA ASN A 125 1.93 -6.28 0.37
C ASN A 125 3.31 -6.92 0.33
N TYR A 126 3.67 -7.45 -0.84
CA TYR A 126 5.00 -8.01 -1.11
C TYR A 126 5.73 -7.01 -2.00
N LEU A 127 6.69 -6.31 -1.44
CA LEU A 127 7.44 -5.31 -2.22
C LEU A 127 8.93 -5.58 -2.16
N ASP A 128 9.65 -5.07 -3.16
CA ASP A 128 11.10 -5.16 -3.25
C ASP A 128 11.73 -4.06 -2.40
N MET A 129 11.81 -4.31 -1.08
CA MET A 129 12.34 -3.34 -0.12
C MET A 129 13.82 -3.06 -0.38
N MET A 130 14.59 -4.05 -0.82
CA MET A 130 16.01 -3.84 -1.11
C MET A 130 16.20 -2.85 -2.26
N SER A 131 15.40 -2.98 -3.31
CA SER A 131 15.40 -2.03 -4.42
C SER A 131 15.02 -0.63 -3.95
N MET A 132 13.98 -0.51 -3.14
CA MET A 132 13.53 0.76 -2.59
C MET A 132 14.63 1.42 -1.75
N MET A 133 15.25 0.68 -0.84
CA MET A 133 16.34 1.20 0.00
C MET A 133 17.53 1.65 -0.83
N GLY A 134 17.87 0.89 -1.90
CA GLY A 134 18.93 1.27 -2.82
C GLY A 134 18.63 2.58 -3.53
N GLN A 135 17.40 2.75 -4.01
CA GLN A 135 16.97 3.97 -4.70
C GLN A 135 16.98 5.18 -3.76
N LEU A 136 16.64 5.00 -2.50
CA LEU A 136 16.64 6.06 -1.48
C LEU A 136 18.04 6.36 -0.94
N GLY A 137 19.05 5.55 -1.29
CA GLY A 137 20.39 5.71 -0.75
C GLY A 137 20.53 5.27 0.69
N LEU A 138 19.63 4.41 1.17
CA LEU A 138 19.60 3.92 2.55
C LEU A 138 20.17 2.49 2.68
N ALA A 139 20.40 1.82 1.57
CA ALA A 139 21.01 0.50 1.56
C ALA A 139 22.51 0.67 1.77
N GLY A 140 22.95 0.35 2.96
CA GLY A 140 24.30 0.58 3.39
C GLY A 140 25.34 -0.36 3.14
#